data_134d05d93249a268e0a0f17ca739836f
#
_entry.id   134d05d93249a268e0a0f17ca739836f
#
_cell.length_a   1.000
_cell.length_b   1.000
_cell.length_c   1.000
_cell.angle_alpha   90.00
_cell.angle_beta   90.00
_cell.angle_gamma   90.00
#
_symmetry.space_group_name_H-M   'P 1'
#
loop_
_entity.id
_entity.type
_entity.pdbx_description
1 polymer ?
#
loop_
_entity_poly.entity_id
_entity_poly.type
_entity_poly.pdbx_seq_one_letter_code
_entity_poly.pdbx_strand_id
1 'polypeptide(L)'
;STYSSYPGISSVCGGGGGCGYNASGSEGAGGSGGGGAGGPGNPQGNATAGTANTGGGGGGGGTATGSYNSGAGGSGIVAIKYLGDQSATGGTVTEEGGYTYHVFTSSGTFTTGV
;
A
#
# COMPACT_ATOMS: atom_id res chain seq x y z
N SER A 1 3.17 7.54 -3.91
CA SER A 1 3.18 8.89 -3.35
C SER A 1 3.71 8.90 -1.91
N THR A 2 4.31 9.99 -1.50
CA THR A 2 4.90 10.17 -0.17
C THR A 2 4.00 11.04 0.69
N TYR A 3 3.72 10.60 1.91
CA TYR A 3 2.89 11.30 2.88
C TYR A 3 3.65 11.54 4.18
N SER A 4 4.61 12.45 4.16
CA SER A 4 5.43 12.78 5.33
C SER A 4 4.69 13.62 6.39
N SER A 5 3.49 14.10 6.08
CA SER A 5 2.71 14.95 6.97
C SER A 5 1.72 14.20 7.87
N TYR A 6 1.64 12.88 7.75
CA TYR A 6 0.79 12.04 8.60
C TYR A 6 1.65 11.11 9.46
N PRO A 7 1.49 11.11 10.79
CA PRO A 7 2.23 10.21 11.68
C PRO A 7 2.07 8.74 11.29
N GLY A 8 3.17 8.03 11.11
CA GLY A 8 3.18 6.61 10.77
C GLY A 8 2.88 6.27 9.31
N ILE A 9 2.63 7.27 8.45
CA ILE A 9 2.38 7.05 7.01
C ILE A 9 3.51 7.71 6.21
N SER A 10 4.42 6.90 5.68
CA SER A 10 5.55 7.40 4.89
C SER A 10 5.25 7.48 3.40
N SER A 11 4.51 6.51 2.86
CA SER A 11 4.14 6.45 1.45
C SER A 11 2.94 5.52 1.24
N VAL A 12 2.15 5.77 0.19
CA VAL A 12 0.96 5.00 -0.16
C VAL A 12 0.81 4.88 -1.69
N CYS A 13 -0.06 4.00 -2.14
CA CYS A 13 -0.48 3.85 -3.54
C CYS A 13 0.67 3.52 -4.50
N GLY A 14 1.61 2.67 -4.10
CA GLY A 14 2.65 2.16 -4.98
C GLY A 14 2.08 1.25 -6.08
N GLY A 15 2.53 1.42 -7.33
CA GLY A 15 2.16 0.52 -8.42
C GLY A 15 2.82 -0.84 -8.31
N GLY A 16 2.19 -1.89 -8.82
CA GLY A 16 2.79 -3.22 -8.92
C GLY A 16 3.87 -3.29 -10.01
N GLY A 17 4.88 -4.12 -9.80
CA GLY A 17 5.93 -4.40 -10.77
C GLY A 17 5.47 -5.35 -11.87
N GLY A 18 6.02 -5.22 -13.07
CA GLY A 18 5.81 -6.16 -14.17
C GLY A 18 6.54 -7.48 -13.94
N CYS A 19 6.04 -8.56 -14.52
CA CYS A 19 6.71 -9.87 -14.49
C CYS A 19 8.00 -9.90 -15.30
N GLY A 20 8.96 -10.73 -14.90
CA GLY A 20 10.10 -11.10 -15.73
C GLY A 20 9.69 -12.14 -16.78
N TYR A 21 10.32 -12.08 -17.97
CA TYR A 21 10.12 -13.04 -19.04
C TYR A 21 11.44 -13.69 -19.41
N ASN A 22 11.48 -15.03 -19.39
CA ASN A 22 12.67 -15.84 -19.73
C ASN A 22 13.91 -15.67 -18.82
N ALA A 23 14.95 -16.39 -19.18
CA ALA A 23 16.20 -16.55 -18.45
C ALA A 23 17.02 -15.25 -18.25
N SER A 24 16.66 -14.18 -18.92
CA SER A 24 17.39 -12.90 -18.89
C SER A 24 16.54 -11.70 -18.45
N GLY A 25 15.26 -11.93 -18.15
CA GLY A 25 14.34 -10.88 -17.72
C GLY A 25 14.30 -10.73 -16.21
N SER A 26 14.66 -9.58 -15.71
CA SER A 26 14.42 -9.22 -14.32
C SER A 26 12.97 -8.81 -14.14
N GLU A 27 12.39 -9.19 -13.00
CA GLU A 27 11.08 -8.69 -12.59
C GLU A 27 11.14 -7.20 -12.25
N GLY A 28 10.06 -6.50 -12.49
CA GLY A 28 9.89 -5.13 -12.06
C GLY A 28 9.70 -5.04 -10.56
N ALA A 29 10.44 -4.15 -9.92
CA ALA A 29 10.22 -3.84 -8.50
C ALA A 29 8.83 -3.21 -8.31
N GLY A 30 8.23 -3.44 -7.15
CA GLY A 30 7.06 -2.69 -6.73
C GLY A 30 7.38 -1.21 -6.49
N GLY A 31 6.42 -0.34 -6.83
CA GLY A 31 6.54 1.10 -6.57
C GLY A 31 6.59 1.42 -5.07
N SER A 32 7.35 2.44 -4.70
CA SER A 32 7.34 2.96 -3.32
C SER A 32 5.92 3.39 -2.95
N GLY A 33 5.47 3.04 -1.76
CA GLY A 33 4.07 3.18 -1.35
C GLY A 33 3.34 1.85 -1.30
N GLY A 34 4.08 0.76 -1.18
CA GLY A 34 3.53 -0.57 -0.92
C GLY A 34 3.20 -1.38 -2.16
N GLY A 35 3.77 -1.08 -3.32
CA GLY A 35 3.63 -1.91 -4.50
C GLY A 35 4.32 -3.27 -4.37
N GLY A 36 3.68 -4.34 -4.83
CA GLY A 36 4.26 -5.67 -4.90
C GLY A 36 5.18 -5.83 -6.11
N ALA A 37 6.28 -6.57 -5.97
CA ALA A 37 7.17 -6.89 -7.08
C ALA A 37 6.54 -7.92 -8.03
N GLY A 38 6.91 -7.86 -9.30
CA GLY A 38 6.55 -8.87 -10.28
C GLY A 38 7.17 -10.23 -9.97
N GLY A 39 6.62 -11.28 -10.52
CA GLY A 39 7.17 -12.62 -10.43
C GLY A 39 8.42 -12.76 -11.31
N PRO A 40 9.50 -13.38 -10.79
CA PRO A 40 10.73 -13.57 -11.54
C PRO A 40 10.55 -14.46 -12.76
N GLY A 41 11.36 -14.20 -13.81
CA GLY A 41 11.37 -15.01 -15.04
C GLY A 41 12.24 -16.25 -14.93
N ASN A 42 13.32 -16.22 -14.11
CA ASN A 42 14.22 -17.37 -13.92
C ASN A 42 14.94 -17.30 -12.57
N PRO A 43 14.77 -18.26 -11.62
CA PRO A 43 13.69 -19.25 -11.71
C PRO A 43 12.31 -18.57 -11.69
N GLN A 44 11.37 -19.17 -12.40
CA GLN A 44 10.02 -18.62 -12.47
C GLN A 44 9.33 -18.66 -11.10
N GLY A 45 8.53 -17.65 -10.80
CA GLY A 45 7.87 -17.55 -9.51
C GLY A 45 6.65 -16.65 -9.48
N ASN A 46 5.96 -16.72 -8.38
CA ASN A 46 4.80 -15.87 -8.11
C ASN A 46 5.24 -14.43 -7.83
N ALA A 47 4.40 -13.50 -8.20
CA ALA A 47 4.55 -12.12 -7.81
C ALA A 47 4.20 -11.90 -6.33
N THR A 48 4.61 -10.78 -5.79
CA THR A 48 4.26 -10.39 -4.42
C THR A 48 3.01 -9.53 -4.38
N ALA A 49 2.26 -9.65 -3.29
CA ALA A 49 1.11 -8.79 -3.03
C ALA A 49 1.56 -7.36 -2.70
N GLY A 50 0.67 -6.42 -2.89
CA GLY A 50 0.80 -5.07 -2.34
C GLY A 50 0.80 -5.11 -0.81
N THR A 51 1.52 -4.18 -0.20
CA THR A 51 1.61 -4.06 1.26
C THR A 51 0.25 -3.67 1.84
N ALA A 52 -0.13 -4.32 2.91
CA ALA A 52 -1.37 -4.01 3.61
C ALA A 52 -1.38 -2.56 4.13
N ASN A 53 -2.54 -1.93 4.15
CA ASN A 53 -2.78 -0.57 4.65
C ASN A 53 -2.02 0.51 3.88
N THR A 54 -1.80 0.29 2.57
CA THR A 54 -1.16 1.27 1.69
C THR A 54 -1.95 1.54 0.42
N GLY A 55 -2.87 0.67 0.03
CA GLY A 55 -3.52 0.72 -1.28
C GLY A 55 -2.57 0.41 -2.43
N GLY A 56 -1.46 -0.29 -2.16
CA GLY A 56 -0.49 -0.65 -3.18
C GLY A 56 -1.01 -1.72 -4.14
N GLY A 57 -0.62 -1.66 -5.41
CA GLY A 57 -0.94 -2.68 -6.40
C GLY A 57 -0.12 -3.96 -6.20
N GLY A 58 -0.66 -5.11 -6.57
CA GLY A 58 0.09 -6.37 -6.63
C GLY A 58 0.93 -6.48 -7.90
N GLY A 59 2.01 -7.26 -7.88
CA GLY A 59 2.85 -7.51 -9.02
C GLY A 59 2.24 -8.47 -10.03
N GLY A 60 2.70 -8.42 -11.28
CA GLY A 60 2.33 -9.37 -12.34
C GLY A 60 3.01 -10.72 -12.20
N GLY A 61 2.30 -11.82 -12.37
CA GLY A 61 2.85 -13.18 -12.33
C GLY A 61 3.67 -13.53 -13.57
N GLY A 62 4.70 -14.35 -13.43
CA GLY A 62 5.53 -14.80 -14.54
C GLY A 62 4.82 -15.81 -15.46
N THR A 63 5.16 -15.88 -16.74
CA THR A 63 4.39 -16.66 -17.74
C THR A 63 5.18 -17.52 -18.74
N ALA A 64 6.46 -17.85 -18.54
CA ALA A 64 7.23 -18.50 -19.63
C ALA A 64 6.83 -19.97 -19.88
N THR A 65 6.76 -20.85 -18.88
CA THR A 65 6.45 -22.28 -19.04
C THR A 65 5.49 -22.84 -17.99
N GLY A 66 4.90 -22.00 -17.20
CA GLY A 66 3.96 -22.35 -16.15
C GLY A 66 3.04 -21.20 -15.82
N SER A 67 2.01 -21.47 -15.05
CA SER A 67 1.11 -20.43 -14.53
C SER A 67 1.57 -20.02 -13.15
N TYR A 68 2.07 -18.81 -13.01
CA TYR A 68 2.45 -18.22 -11.74
C TYR A 68 1.48 -17.09 -11.38
N ASN A 69 1.13 -17.04 -10.11
CA ASN A 69 0.11 -16.10 -9.65
C ASN A 69 0.63 -14.66 -9.61
N SER A 70 -0.20 -13.75 -10.05
CA SER A 70 -0.02 -12.33 -9.76
C SER A 70 -0.29 -12.05 -8.28
N GLY A 71 0.30 -11.00 -7.76
CA GLY A 71 0.06 -10.54 -6.40
C GLY A 71 -1.29 -9.85 -6.27
N ALA A 72 -1.97 -10.06 -5.15
CA ALA A 72 -3.16 -9.28 -4.82
C ALA A 72 -2.81 -7.82 -4.51
N GLY A 73 -3.73 -6.90 -4.71
CA GLY A 73 -3.58 -5.54 -4.20
C GLY A 73 -3.55 -5.51 -2.67
N GLY A 74 -2.81 -4.57 -2.09
CA GLY A 74 -2.82 -4.32 -0.65
C GLY A 74 -4.13 -3.64 -0.22
N SER A 75 -4.52 -3.84 1.05
CA SER A 75 -5.64 -3.11 1.62
C SER A 75 -5.36 -1.60 1.65
N GLY A 76 -6.43 -0.81 1.61
CA GLY A 76 -6.34 0.64 1.63
C GLY A 76 -6.10 1.21 3.04
N ILE A 77 -5.97 2.53 3.08
CA ILE A 77 -5.85 3.32 4.30
C ILE A 77 -6.65 4.62 4.10
N VAL A 78 -7.31 5.07 5.15
CA VAL A 78 -7.95 6.39 5.18
C VAL A 78 -7.31 7.21 6.28
N ALA A 79 -6.84 8.39 5.95
CA ALA A 79 -6.25 9.33 6.91
C ALA A 79 -6.98 10.67 6.83
N ILE A 80 -7.44 11.16 7.97
CA ILE A 80 -8.13 12.44 8.12
C ILE A 80 -7.31 13.33 9.04
N LYS A 81 -7.17 14.59 8.67
CA LYS A 81 -6.41 15.59 9.42
C LYS A 81 -7.22 16.87 9.55
N TYR A 82 -7.24 17.46 10.73
CA TYR A 82 -7.79 18.78 10.96
C TYR A 82 -6.98 19.55 12.00
N LEU A 83 -7.11 20.88 11.96
CA LEU A 83 -6.42 21.77 12.88
C LEU A 83 -7.11 21.76 14.25
N GLY A 84 -6.32 21.76 15.31
CA GLY A 84 -6.78 21.84 16.68
C GLY A 84 -6.89 20.50 17.38
N ASP A 85 -7.44 20.56 18.59
CA ASP A 85 -7.62 19.40 19.46
C ASP A 85 -8.70 18.47 18.95
N GLN A 86 -8.72 17.25 19.48
CA GLN A 86 -9.67 16.23 19.05
C GLN A 86 -11.13 16.69 19.20
N SER A 87 -11.83 16.78 18.08
CA SER A 87 -13.26 17.11 18.00
C SER A 87 -14.06 16.09 17.19
N ALA A 88 -13.47 14.92 16.95
CA ALA A 88 -14.10 13.79 16.28
C ALA A 88 -13.64 12.48 16.89
N THR A 89 -14.32 11.39 16.57
CA THR A 89 -13.96 10.02 17.00
C THR A 89 -13.84 9.09 15.80
N GLY A 90 -13.13 7.99 15.98
CA GLY A 90 -12.95 6.91 15.00
C GLY A 90 -11.50 6.73 14.56
N GLY A 91 -11.16 5.50 14.21
CA GLY A 91 -9.81 5.13 13.81
C GLY A 91 -8.80 5.26 14.96
N THR A 92 -7.52 5.27 14.60
CA THR A 92 -6.43 5.58 15.53
C THR A 92 -6.20 7.08 15.54
N VAL A 93 -6.31 7.70 16.72
CA VAL A 93 -6.20 9.15 16.88
C VAL A 93 -4.81 9.53 17.37
N THR A 94 -4.21 10.53 16.75
CA THR A 94 -2.93 11.12 17.14
C THR A 94 -3.02 12.64 17.08
N GLU A 95 -2.53 13.32 18.10
CA GLU A 95 -2.40 14.79 18.11
C GLU A 95 -0.93 15.16 17.99
N GLU A 96 -0.58 15.95 17.00
CA GLU A 96 0.80 16.37 16.74
C GLU A 96 0.84 17.68 15.96
N GLY A 97 1.73 18.59 16.35
CA GLY A 97 1.96 19.85 15.65
C GLY A 97 0.74 20.78 15.57
N GLY A 98 -0.17 20.71 16.51
CA GLY A 98 -1.42 21.49 16.51
C GLY A 98 -2.53 20.91 15.63
N TYR A 99 -2.36 19.69 15.15
CA TYR A 99 -3.35 18.97 14.34
C TYR A 99 -3.78 17.68 15.01
N THR A 100 -5.00 17.25 14.74
CA THR A 100 -5.52 15.92 15.07
C THR A 100 -5.61 15.08 13.81
N TYR A 101 -5.13 13.83 13.91
CA TYR A 101 -5.10 12.84 12.83
C TYR A 101 -5.94 11.64 13.21
N HIS A 102 -6.76 11.16 12.28
CA HIS A 102 -7.49 9.89 12.40
C HIS A 102 -7.05 8.96 11.27
N VAL A 103 -6.57 7.78 11.60
CA VAL A 103 -6.09 6.80 10.63
C VAL A 103 -6.91 5.51 10.74
N PHE A 104 -7.46 5.06 9.63
CA PHE A 104 -8.27 3.84 9.52
C PHE A 104 -7.52 2.83 8.65
N THR A 105 -7.18 1.69 9.22
CA THR A 105 -6.58 0.53 8.53
C THR A 105 -7.57 -0.63 8.36
N SER A 106 -8.80 -0.44 8.79
CA SER A 106 -9.93 -1.34 8.62
C SER A 106 -11.21 -0.51 8.55
N SER A 107 -12.33 -1.15 8.21
CA SER A 107 -13.63 -0.49 8.21
C SER A 107 -13.93 0.13 9.57
N GLY A 108 -14.47 1.34 9.57
CA GLY A 108 -14.79 2.07 10.79
C GLY A 108 -15.66 3.28 10.48
N THR A 109 -16.05 3.98 11.52
CA THR A 109 -16.89 5.18 11.42
C THR A 109 -16.13 6.39 11.94
N PHE A 110 -16.14 7.46 11.18
CA PHE A 110 -15.67 8.78 11.61
C PHE A 110 -16.88 9.61 12.04
N THR A 111 -16.90 10.05 13.28
CA THR A 111 -18.01 10.82 13.84
C THR A 111 -17.52 12.20 14.27
N THR A 112 -18.15 13.25 13.72
CA THR A 112 -17.86 14.65 14.06
C THR A 112 -18.84 15.17 15.13
N GLY A 113 -18.55 16.33 15.70
CA GLY A 113 -19.43 17.01 16.66
C GLY A 113 -19.41 16.42 18.07
N VAL A 114 -18.28 15.88 18.45
CA VAL A 114 -18.06 15.37 19.83
C VAL A 114 -17.26 16.35 20.67
#